data_37c5d2cf24f8155d3bbb3b71f312f7c4
#
_entry.id   37c5d2cf24f8155d3bbb3b71f312f7c4
#
_cell.length_a   1.000
_cell.length_b   1.000
_cell.length_c   1.000
_cell.angle_alpha   90.00
_cell.angle_beta   90.00
_cell.angle_gamma   90.00
#
_symmetry.space_group_name_H-M   'P 1'
#
loop_
_entity.id
_entity.type
_entity.pdbx_description
1 polymer ?
#
loop_
_entity_poly.entity_id
_entity_poly.type
_entity_poly.pdbx_seq_one_letter_code
_entity_poly.pdbx_strand_id
1 'polypeptide(L)' 'LHAANEKLIERSIQMIMEACECDYESARDVFLKSEQKPKYAIVMKLLNCNIEEAKRRLLENKSFVYKAINEKS' A
#
# COMPACT_ATOMS: atom_id res chain seq x y z
N LEU A 1 14.12 12.50 -15.12
CA LEU A 1 14.27 11.55 -14.04
C LEU A 1 13.18 11.74 -12.99
N HIS A 2 13.12 12.96 -12.49
CA HIS A 2 12.19 13.25 -11.41
C HIS A 2 10.74 13.19 -11.90
N ALA A 3 10.51 13.57 -13.13
CA ALA A 3 9.16 13.52 -13.68
C ALA A 3 8.62 12.11 -13.70
N ALA A 4 9.48 11.14 -14.02
CA ALA A 4 9.08 9.73 -14.03
C ALA A 4 8.73 9.28 -12.63
N ASN A 5 9.53 9.70 -11.65
CA ASN A 5 9.27 9.34 -10.26
C ASN A 5 7.96 9.94 -9.79
N GLU A 6 7.69 11.17 -10.17
CA GLU A 6 6.45 11.81 -9.77
C GLU A 6 5.24 11.05 -10.30
N LYS A 7 5.31 10.59 -11.54
CA LYS A 7 4.21 9.83 -12.11
C LYS A 7 4.02 8.51 -11.39
N LEU A 8 5.11 7.86 -11.03
CA LEU A 8 5.02 6.61 -10.28
C LEU A 8 4.42 6.84 -8.91
N ILE A 9 4.79 7.92 -8.26
CA ILE A 9 4.25 8.26 -6.95
C ILE A 9 2.75 8.53 -7.05
N GLU A 10 2.34 9.32 -8.04
CA GLU A 10 0.92 9.60 -8.24
C GLU A 10 0.13 8.32 -8.46
N ARG A 11 0.66 7.44 -9.27
CA ARG A 11 0.00 6.18 -9.56
C ARG A 11 -0.12 5.33 -8.30
N SER A 12 0.94 5.30 -7.48
CA SER A 12 0.90 4.55 -6.24
C SER A 12 -0.16 5.09 -5.30
N ILE A 13 -0.25 6.42 -5.19
CA ILE A 13 -1.26 7.03 -4.32
C ILE A 13 -2.66 6.69 -4.82
N GLN A 14 -2.86 6.70 -6.13
CA GLN A 14 -4.16 6.34 -6.68
C GLN A 14 -4.52 4.90 -6.36
N MET A 15 -3.55 4.01 -6.44
CA MET A 15 -3.79 2.61 -6.09
C MET A 15 -4.23 2.47 -4.64
N ILE A 16 -3.59 3.23 -3.76
CA ILE A 16 -3.95 3.19 -2.35
C ILE A 16 -5.37 3.75 -2.15
N MET A 17 -5.68 4.83 -2.83
CA MET A 17 -7.01 5.41 -2.73
C MET A 17 -8.09 4.39 -3.11
N GLU A 18 -7.86 3.68 -4.20
CA GLU A 18 -8.83 2.70 -4.67
C GLU A 18 -8.90 1.49 -3.74
N ALA A 19 -7.74 1.01 -3.31
CA ALA A 19 -7.70 -0.19 -2.48
C ALA A 19 -8.28 0.06 -1.10
N CYS A 20 -8.04 1.24 -0.54
CA CYS A 20 -8.45 1.56 0.82
C CYS A 20 -9.68 2.45 0.88
N GLU A 21 -10.18 2.87 -0.27
CA GLU A 21 -11.36 3.74 -0.36
C GLU A 21 -11.19 4.97 0.50
N CYS A 22 -10.05 5.64 0.34
CA CYS A 22 -9.75 6.84 1.10
C CYS A 22 -9.43 7.98 0.14
N ASP A 23 -9.34 9.20 0.67
CA ASP A 23 -9.06 10.35 -0.16
C ASP A 23 -7.55 10.45 -0.43
N TYR A 24 -7.21 11.44 -1.27
CA TYR A 24 -5.83 11.63 -1.69
C TYR A 24 -4.90 11.90 -0.52
N GLU A 25 -5.32 12.78 0.39
CA GLU A 25 -4.47 13.15 1.51
C GLU A 25 -4.17 11.96 2.40
N SER A 26 -5.17 11.16 2.67
CA SER A 26 -4.98 9.96 3.50
C SER A 26 -4.05 8.98 2.80
N ALA A 27 -4.26 8.77 1.52
CA ALA A 27 -3.43 7.84 0.76
C ALA A 27 -1.99 8.33 0.69
N ARG A 28 -1.82 9.63 0.47
CA ARG A 28 -0.48 10.21 0.39
C ARG A 28 0.24 10.09 1.73
N ASP A 29 -0.47 10.36 2.81
CA ASP A 29 0.11 10.28 4.14
C ASP A 29 0.62 8.88 4.43
N VAL A 30 -0.21 7.87 4.20
CA VAL A 30 0.19 6.50 4.49
C VAL A 30 1.28 6.05 3.51
N PHE A 31 1.24 6.57 2.27
CA PHE A 31 2.28 6.23 1.30
C PHE A 31 3.65 6.71 1.78
N LEU A 32 3.71 7.92 2.31
CA LEU A 32 4.97 8.45 2.82
C LEU A 32 5.43 7.67 4.04
N LYS A 33 4.51 7.25 4.89
CA LYS A 33 4.86 6.48 6.07
C LYS A 33 5.25 5.04 5.75
N SER A 34 4.89 4.57 4.57
CA SER A 34 5.18 3.21 4.15
C SER A 34 6.49 3.09 3.38
N GLU A 35 7.38 4.07 3.52
CA GLU A 35 8.65 4.09 2.78
C GLU A 35 8.39 4.11 1.28
N GLN A 36 7.31 4.79 0.88
CA GLN A 36 6.94 4.95 -0.52
C GLN A 36 6.70 3.62 -1.22
N LYS A 37 6.16 2.67 -0.48
CA LYS A 37 5.81 1.37 -1.05
C LYS A 37 4.31 1.15 -0.91
N PRO A 38 3.57 1.17 -2.03
CA PRO A 38 2.11 1.05 -1.96
C PRO A 38 1.65 -0.24 -1.30
N LYS A 39 2.40 -1.31 -1.48
CA LYS A 39 2.06 -2.58 -0.87
C LYS A 39 1.95 -2.45 0.65
N TYR A 40 2.97 -1.85 1.26
CA TYR A 40 2.97 -1.65 2.69
C TYR A 40 1.89 -0.65 3.11
N ALA A 41 1.71 0.40 2.29
CA ALA A 41 0.72 1.42 2.60
C ALA A 41 -0.68 0.82 2.68
N ILE A 42 -1.02 -0.03 1.74
CA ILE A 42 -2.33 -0.66 1.72
C ILE A 42 -2.52 -1.53 2.96
N VAL A 43 -1.52 -2.32 3.30
CA VAL A 43 -1.60 -3.17 4.48
C VAL A 43 -1.73 -2.33 5.74
N MET A 44 -0.93 -1.28 5.85
CA MET A 44 -0.99 -0.40 7.00
C MET A 44 -2.39 0.19 7.17
N LYS A 45 -2.97 0.61 6.07
CA LYS A 45 -4.29 1.26 6.11
C LYS A 45 -5.39 0.26 6.41
N LEU A 46 -5.36 -0.88 5.75
CA LEU A 46 -6.42 -1.88 5.91
C LEU A 46 -6.38 -2.52 7.29
N LEU A 47 -5.19 -2.78 7.81
CA LEU A 47 -5.04 -3.42 9.11
C LEU A 47 -4.83 -2.42 10.23
N ASN A 48 -4.75 -1.14 9.89
CA ASN A 48 -4.57 -0.08 10.88
C ASN A 48 -3.33 -0.34 11.74
N CYS A 49 -2.21 -0.60 11.09
CA CYS A 49 -0.97 -0.90 11.77
C CYS A 49 0.15 -0.02 11.21
N ASN A 50 1.32 -0.06 11.87
CA ASN A 50 2.47 0.71 11.40
C ASN A 50 3.24 -0.10 10.36
N ILE A 51 4.31 0.53 9.83
CA ILE A 51 5.05 -0.11 8.74
C ILE A 51 5.78 -1.36 9.20
N GLU A 52 6.29 -1.37 10.41
CA GLU A 52 6.99 -2.55 10.91
C GLU A 52 6.06 -3.74 11.00
N GLU A 53 4.86 -3.50 11.48
CA GLU A 53 3.86 -4.55 11.56
C GLU A 53 3.45 -5.00 10.15
N ALA A 54 3.30 -4.03 9.23
CA ALA A 54 2.96 -4.38 7.86
C ALA A 54 4.03 -5.25 7.22
N LYS A 55 5.29 -4.89 7.44
CA LYS A 55 6.39 -5.67 6.90
C LYS A 55 6.40 -7.08 7.46
N ARG A 56 6.19 -7.20 8.76
CA ARG A 56 6.19 -8.51 9.41
C ARG A 56 5.06 -9.37 8.88
N ARG A 57 3.88 -8.79 8.75
CA ARG A 57 2.73 -9.56 8.27
C ARG A 57 2.91 -10.01 6.83
N LEU A 58 3.52 -9.18 6.01
CA LEU A 58 3.78 -9.55 4.63
C LEU A 58 4.86 -10.62 4.55
N LEU A 59 5.83 -10.59 5.47
CA LEU A 59 6.86 -11.62 5.49
C LEU A 59 6.30 -12.96 5.96
N GLU A 60 5.50 -12.93 7.01
CA GLU A 60 4.91 -14.14 7.55
C GLU A 60 3.90 -14.74 6.59
N ASN A 61 3.19 -13.88 5.90
CA ASN A 61 2.16 -14.30 4.95
C ASN A 61 2.43 -13.69 3.61
N LYS A 62 3.63 -13.94 3.09
CA LYS A 62 4.03 -13.31 1.84
C LYS A 62 3.10 -13.64 0.70
N SER A 63 2.41 -14.76 0.79
CA SER A 63 1.40 -15.07 -0.22
C SER A 63 0.01 -14.68 0.21
N PHE A 64 -0.12 -13.98 1.32
CA PHE A 64 -1.43 -13.64 1.84
C PHE A 64 -2.26 -12.84 0.85
N VAL A 65 -1.72 -11.75 0.36
CA VAL A 65 -2.45 -10.91 -0.59
C VAL A 65 -2.71 -11.67 -1.88
N TYR A 66 -1.70 -12.34 -2.36
CA TYR A 66 -1.80 -13.11 -3.58
C TYR A 66 -2.81 -14.24 -3.43
N LYS A 67 -2.76 -14.92 -2.29
CA LYS A 67 -3.66 -16.02 -2.03
C LYS A 67 -5.10 -15.54 -1.90
N ALA A 68 -5.29 -14.42 -1.23
CA ALA A 68 -6.64 -13.86 -1.07
C ALA A 68 -7.23 -13.50 -2.42
N ILE A 69 -6.43 -12.96 -3.31
CA ILE A 69 -6.88 -12.62 -4.65
C ILE A 69 -7.24 -13.88 -5.41
N ASN A 70 -6.40 -14.89 -5.33
CA ASN A 70 -6.64 -16.14 -6.05
C ASN A 70 -7.86 -16.87 -5.53
N GLU A 71 -8.07 -16.85 -4.23
CA GLU A 71 -9.22 -17.53 -3.66
C GLU A 71 -10.52 -16.87 -4.07
N LYS A 72 -10.47 -15.58 -4.31
CA LYS A 72 -11.67 -14.88 -4.74
C LYS A 72 -11.99 -15.14 -6.20
N SER A 73 -10.99 -15.48 -6.96
CA SER A 73 -11.23 -15.83 -8.36
C SER A 73 -11.48 -17.29 -8.50
#